data_45ee3d6501c091f4463a4ebeccf6124f
#
_entry.id   45ee3d6501c091f4463a4ebeccf6124f
#
_cell.length_a   1.000
_cell.length_b   1.000
_cell.length_c   1.000
_cell.angle_alpha   90.00
_cell.angle_beta   90.00
_cell.angle_gamma   90.00
#
_symmetry.space_group_name_H-M   'P 1'
#
loop_
_entity.id
_entity.type
_entity.pdbx_description
1 polymer ?
#
loop_
_entity_poly.entity_id
_entity_poly.type
_entity_poly.pdbx_seq_one_letter_code
_entity_poly.pdbx_strand_id
1 'polypeptide(L)'
;MIQRLDVLMMRFPWTQMVLFSELAPYGPLDKFAQEPQNEALDRFCEAARRHKVWLIPGSMFLRAPDGRILNTSVVIDPDGNIIRRYAKMFPFRPYEAGIAAGTEFCVFDVPDVGRFGLSICYDMWFPETTRQLTAQGVEVLLHPVLTGTTDRDAELAIARATAAQFQCYVIDVNGLGAGGIGKSCVVDPTSMVLHQSGGQEDMFPIEVDLDMVRRQRETGMKGLGQVLKSFRDRDVDFSVYDRESGVDSFLNTLGPLEIPHQGTRAGLHVEVPAEAEIQVEYKTPALGVAGAAAVPHTGGS
;
A
#
# COMPACT_ATOMS: atom_id res chain seq x y z
N MET A 1 2.43 21.63 10.91
CA MET A 1 3.07 20.97 9.74
C MET A 1 4.06 21.90 9.04
N ILE A 2 3.68 23.12 8.59
CA ILE A 2 4.58 24.03 7.87
C ILE A 2 5.89 24.29 8.64
N GLN A 3 5.80 24.62 9.94
CA GLN A 3 7.00 24.79 10.78
C GLN A 3 7.88 23.53 10.84
N ARG A 4 7.28 22.31 10.80
CA ARG A 4 8.05 21.06 10.75
C ARG A 4 8.77 20.92 9.41
N LEU A 5 8.12 21.28 8.31
CA LEU A 5 8.76 21.33 7.00
C LEU A 5 9.92 22.33 7.00
N ASP A 6 9.72 23.55 7.55
CA ASP A 6 10.78 24.55 7.65
C ASP A 6 11.99 24.04 8.45
N VAL A 7 11.75 23.36 9.59
CA VAL A 7 12.81 22.75 10.40
C VAL A 7 13.51 21.60 9.65
N LEU A 8 12.73 20.76 8.93
CA LEU A 8 13.31 19.69 8.11
C LEU A 8 14.26 20.26 7.06
N MET A 9 13.78 21.24 6.30
CA MET A 9 14.58 21.86 5.23
C MET A 9 15.79 22.63 5.76
N MET A 10 15.70 23.19 6.96
CA MET A 10 16.85 23.81 7.64
C MET A 10 17.91 22.78 8.02
N ARG A 11 17.50 21.58 8.49
CA ARG A 11 18.41 20.50 8.92
C ARG A 11 18.94 19.68 7.74
N PHE A 12 18.11 19.46 6.73
CA PHE A 12 18.38 18.59 5.58
C PHE A 12 18.07 19.32 4.26
N PRO A 13 18.85 20.39 3.93
CA PRO A 13 18.53 21.26 2.78
C PRO A 13 18.59 20.58 1.40
N TRP A 14 19.16 19.38 1.33
CA TRP A 14 19.21 18.55 0.11
C TRP A 14 17.94 17.71 -0.11
N THR A 15 16.97 17.75 0.79
CA THR A 15 15.72 17.00 0.64
C THR A 15 14.95 17.43 -0.61
N GLN A 16 14.57 16.46 -1.42
CA GLN A 16 13.84 16.70 -2.67
C GLN A 16 12.35 16.42 -2.57
N MET A 17 11.95 15.51 -1.65
CA MET A 17 10.54 15.14 -1.45
C MET A 17 10.25 14.98 0.04
N VAL A 18 9.05 15.41 0.46
CA VAL A 18 8.59 15.30 1.86
C VAL A 18 7.22 14.65 1.89
N LEU A 19 7.10 13.63 2.75
CA LEU A 19 5.86 12.88 2.99
C LEU A 19 5.46 13.02 4.46
N PHE A 20 4.19 13.39 4.69
CA PHE A 20 3.55 13.35 6.01
C PHE A 20 2.58 12.17 6.12
N SER A 21 2.15 11.87 7.35
CA SER A 21 1.24 10.77 7.63
C SER A 21 -0.22 11.05 7.20
N GLU A 22 -1.04 9.99 7.17
CA GLU A 22 -2.47 10.08 6.90
C GLU A 22 -3.16 11.03 7.88
N LEU A 23 -4.12 11.81 7.38
CA LEU A 23 -4.97 12.76 8.11
C LEU A 23 -4.21 13.79 8.97
N ALA A 24 -2.92 14.01 8.66
CA ALA A 24 -2.05 14.90 9.43
C ALA A 24 -2.54 16.36 9.52
N PRO A 25 -3.18 16.97 8.50
CA PRO A 25 -3.61 18.36 8.59
C PRO A 25 -4.73 18.64 9.58
N TYR A 26 -5.74 17.76 9.67
CA TYR A 26 -6.98 18.03 10.43
C TYR A 26 -7.39 16.90 11.37
N GLY A 27 -6.65 15.76 11.33
CA GLY A 27 -6.98 14.58 12.15
C GLY A 27 -8.13 13.74 11.56
N PRO A 28 -8.53 12.65 12.29
CA PRO A 28 -9.35 11.58 11.76
C PRO A 28 -10.86 11.77 11.90
N LEU A 29 -11.34 12.97 12.19
CA LEU A 29 -12.76 13.21 12.34
C LEU A 29 -13.36 13.82 11.07
N ASP A 30 -14.35 13.15 10.49
CA ASP A 30 -15.07 13.54 9.27
C ASP A 30 -15.74 14.91 9.35
N LYS A 31 -16.13 15.34 10.55
CA LYS A 31 -16.66 16.69 10.78
C LYS A 31 -15.69 17.81 10.40
N PHE A 32 -14.41 17.52 10.30
CA PHE A 32 -13.38 18.45 9.86
C PHE A 32 -13.11 18.35 8.34
N ALA A 33 -13.97 17.66 7.60
CA ALA A 33 -13.87 17.59 6.15
C ALA A 33 -13.87 18.99 5.51
N GLN A 34 -12.91 19.23 4.65
CA GLN A 34 -12.67 20.50 3.97
C GLN A 34 -13.22 20.51 2.55
N GLU A 35 -13.35 21.68 1.98
CA GLU A 35 -13.59 21.84 0.55
C GLU A 35 -12.37 21.40 -0.26
N PRO A 36 -12.55 21.01 -1.53
CA PRO A 36 -11.44 20.59 -2.42
C PRO A 36 -10.34 21.64 -2.58
N GLN A 37 -10.69 22.90 -2.47
CA GLN A 37 -9.76 24.02 -2.34
C GLN A 37 -9.94 24.65 -0.96
N ASN A 38 -8.85 24.77 -0.22
CA ASN A 38 -8.87 25.28 1.13
C ASN A 38 -7.53 25.88 1.51
N GLU A 39 -7.55 26.74 2.53
CA GLU A 39 -6.38 27.48 3.00
C GLU A 39 -5.18 26.59 3.31
N ALA A 40 -5.38 25.38 3.86
CA ALA A 40 -4.27 24.49 4.18
C ALA A 40 -3.54 24.05 2.91
N LEU A 41 -4.28 23.69 1.86
CA LEU A 41 -3.68 23.31 0.57
C LEU A 41 -2.92 24.48 -0.06
N ASP A 42 -3.47 25.69 -0.01
CA ASP A 42 -2.80 26.89 -0.51
C ASP A 42 -1.46 27.12 0.22
N ARG A 43 -1.46 26.97 1.55
CA ARG A 43 -0.24 27.08 2.38
C ARG A 43 0.76 25.98 2.09
N PHE A 44 0.33 24.75 1.83
CA PHE A 44 1.23 23.65 1.43
C PHE A 44 1.83 23.89 0.05
N CYS A 45 1.05 24.40 -0.91
CA CYS A 45 1.53 24.81 -2.22
C CYS A 45 2.59 25.90 -2.14
N GLU A 46 2.36 26.93 -1.30
CA GLU A 46 3.33 27.98 -1.04
C GLU A 46 4.61 27.43 -0.40
N ALA A 47 4.50 26.53 0.58
CA ALA A 47 5.63 25.93 1.25
C ALA A 47 6.47 25.02 0.30
N ALA A 48 5.83 24.23 -0.54
CA ALA A 48 6.49 23.42 -1.58
C ALA A 48 7.29 24.33 -2.53
N ARG A 49 6.67 25.42 -3.01
CA ARG A 49 7.32 26.40 -3.89
C ARG A 49 8.49 27.11 -3.22
N ARG A 50 8.34 27.49 -1.95
CA ARG A 50 9.37 28.19 -1.17
C ARG A 50 10.62 27.33 -0.98
N HIS A 51 10.41 26.04 -0.69
CA HIS A 51 11.50 25.09 -0.42
C HIS A 51 11.96 24.32 -1.66
N LYS A 52 11.28 24.47 -2.79
CA LYS A 52 11.55 23.75 -4.04
C LYS A 52 11.56 22.22 -3.84
N VAL A 53 10.56 21.70 -3.13
CA VAL A 53 10.41 20.27 -2.85
C VAL A 53 9.09 19.72 -3.36
N TRP A 54 9.07 18.46 -3.71
CA TRP A 54 7.84 17.68 -3.84
C TRP A 54 7.23 17.52 -2.45
N LEU A 55 5.95 17.77 -2.32
CA LEU A 55 5.28 17.70 -1.02
C LEU A 55 4.01 16.86 -1.11
N ILE A 56 3.95 15.83 -0.25
CA ILE A 56 2.76 15.07 0.03
C ILE A 56 2.39 15.34 1.49
N PRO A 57 1.41 16.24 1.77
CA PRO A 57 1.08 16.67 3.13
C PRO A 57 0.27 15.60 3.91
N GLY A 58 0.47 14.33 3.59
CA GLY A 58 -0.36 13.24 4.09
C GLY A 58 -1.70 13.18 3.37
N SER A 59 -2.77 13.02 4.12
CA SER A 59 -4.12 13.09 3.58
C SER A 59 -5.04 13.93 4.45
N MET A 60 -6.23 14.23 3.95
CA MET A 60 -7.30 14.93 4.67
C MET A 60 -8.66 14.52 4.11
N PHE A 61 -9.70 14.67 4.92
CA PHE A 61 -11.05 14.51 4.42
C PHE A 61 -11.45 15.70 3.56
N LEU A 62 -11.81 15.43 2.31
CA LEU A 62 -12.31 16.44 1.36
C LEU A 62 -13.73 16.10 0.93
N ARG A 63 -14.55 17.13 0.73
CA ARG A 63 -15.89 17.01 0.18
C ARG A 63 -15.84 16.92 -1.33
N ALA A 64 -16.47 15.92 -1.91
CA ALA A 64 -16.68 15.84 -3.34
C ALA A 64 -17.89 16.73 -3.74
N PRO A 65 -18.00 17.09 -5.02
CA PRO A 65 -19.13 17.91 -5.51
C PRO A 65 -20.51 17.30 -5.27
N ASP A 66 -20.59 15.98 -5.14
CA ASP A 66 -21.82 15.22 -4.84
C ASP A 66 -22.09 15.08 -3.31
N GLY A 67 -21.30 15.74 -2.47
CA GLY A 67 -21.43 15.76 -1.02
C GLY A 67 -20.75 14.61 -0.29
N ARG A 68 -20.22 13.61 -1.00
CA ARG A 68 -19.45 12.53 -0.37
C ARG A 68 -18.16 13.07 0.27
N ILE A 69 -17.72 12.42 1.32
CA ILE A 69 -16.44 12.70 1.98
C ILE A 69 -15.43 11.62 1.55
N LEU A 70 -14.26 12.05 1.11
CA LEU A 70 -13.18 11.20 0.66
C LEU A 70 -11.91 11.47 1.48
N ASN A 71 -11.21 10.43 1.90
CA ASN A 71 -9.87 10.55 2.46
C ASN A 71 -8.89 10.76 1.30
N THR A 72 -8.41 12.00 1.15
CA THR A 72 -7.69 12.42 -0.07
C THR A 72 -6.29 12.90 0.26
N SER A 73 -5.31 12.37 -0.46
CA SER A 73 -3.94 12.86 -0.52
C SER A 73 -3.72 13.68 -1.79
N VAL A 74 -2.79 14.63 -1.75
CA VAL A 74 -2.39 15.43 -2.90
C VAL A 74 -0.89 15.31 -3.13
N VAL A 75 -0.47 15.43 -4.39
CA VAL A 75 0.92 15.58 -4.79
C VAL A 75 1.13 17.02 -5.24
N ILE A 76 2.04 17.70 -4.58
CA ILE A 76 2.40 19.09 -4.89
C ILE A 76 3.82 19.10 -5.45
N ASP A 77 4.00 19.69 -6.62
CA ASP A 77 5.29 19.82 -7.28
C ASP A 77 6.15 20.96 -6.66
N PRO A 78 7.45 21.07 -7.00
CA PRO A 78 8.33 22.13 -6.49
C PRO A 78 7.95 23.56 -6.91
N ASP A 79 7.03 23.70 -7.86
CA ASP A 79 6.49 25.00 -8.26
C ASP A 79 5.19 25.34 -7.51
N GLY A 80 4.76 24.45 -6.61
CA GLY A 80 3.58 24.61 -5.77
C GLY A 80 2.27 24.33 -6.50
N ASN A 81 2.28 23.51 -7.54
CA ASN A 81 1.08 23.06 -8.22
C ASN A 81 0.62 21.71 -7.69
N ILE A 82 -0.67 21.55 -7.45
CA ILE A 82 -1.26 20.24 -7.17
C ILE A 82 -1.37 19.50 -8.51
N ILE A 83 -0.49 18.51 -8.72
CA ILE A 83 -0.45 17.74 -9.97
C ILE A 83 -1.27 16.45 -9.93
N ARG A 84 -1.56 15.92 -8.74
CA ARG A 84 -2.39 14.74 -8.53
C ARG A 84 -3.21 14.86 -7.26
N ARG A 85 -4.38 14.21 -7.28
CA ARG A 85 -5.23 13.95 -6.12
C ARG A 85 -5.52 12.47 -6.09
N TYR A 86 -5.44 11.86 -4.92
CA TYR A 86 -5.71 10.45 -4.71
C TYR A 86 -6.69 10.28 -3.56
N ALA A 87 -7.81 9.63 -3.81
CA ALA A 87 -8.75 9.23 -2.78
C ALA A 87 -8.51 7.77 -2.37
N LYS A 88 -8.44 7.50 -1.07
CA LYS A 88 -8.28 6.15 -0.50
C LYS A 88 -9.30 5.19 -1.08
N MET A 89 -8.84 4.10 -1.69
CA MET A 89 -9.69 3.11 -2.35
C MET A 89 -10.43 2.23 -1.35
N PHE A 90 -9.76 1.90 -0.26
CA PHE A 90 -10.28 1.06 0.80
C PHE A 90 -10.38 1.84 2.11
N PRO A 91 -11.49 2.58 2.34
CA PRO A 91 -11.77 3.14 3.65
C PRO A 91 -11.71 2.02 4.70
N PHE A 92 -11.18 2.32 5.91
CA PHE A 92 -11.02 1.34 6.98
C PHE A 92 -12.40 0.99 7.58
N ARG A 93 -13.13 0.17 6.89
CA ARG A 93 -14.46 -0.27 7.31
C ARG A 93 -14.37 -1.39 8.33
N PRO A 94 -15.33 -1.46 9.29
CA PRO A 94 -16.52 -0.61 9.36
C PRO A 94 -16.34 0.77 10.05
N TYR A 95 -15.14 1.11 10.51
CA TYR A 95 -14.88 2.32 11.28
C TYR A 95 -15.01 3.61 10.46
N GLU A 96 -14.63 3.61 9.21
CA GLU A 96 -14.78 4.72 8.27
C GLU A 96 -16.07 4.55 7.41
N ALA A 97 -17.20 4.16 8.01
CA ALA A 97 -18.44 3.86 7.29
C ALA A 97 -18.97 5.06 6.48
N GLY A 98 -18.78 6.30 6.97
CA GLY A 98 -19.22 7.54 6.30
C GLY A 98 -18.28 8.03 5.22
N ILE A 99 -17.11 7.38 5.04
CA ILE A 99 -16.11 7.79 4.06
C ILE A 99 -16.31 7.02 2.76
N ALA A 100 -16.38 7.75 1.65
CA ALA A 100 -16.52 7.14 0.33
C ALA A 100 -15.18 6.59 -0.19
N ALA A 101 -15.26 5.50 -0.95
CA ALA A 101 -14.11 4.90 -1.60
C ALA A 101 -13.71 5.69 -2.86
N GLY A 102 -12.39 5.84 -3.08
CA GLY A 102 -11.81 6.24 -4.35
C GLY A 102 -11.84 5.10 -5.37
N THR A 103 -11.66 5.43 -6.63
CA THR A 103 -11.71 4.46 -7.75
C THR A 103 -10.53 4.57 -8.70
N GLU A 104 -9.63 5.54 -8.48
CA GLU A 104 -8.53 5.83 -9.39
C GLU A 104 -7.18 5.62 -8.71
N PHE A 105 -6.24 5.04 -9.44
CA PHE A 105 -4.87 4.89 -8.98
C PHE A 105 -4.08 6.19 -9.18
N CYS A 106 -3.15 6.46 -8.28
CA CYS A 106 -2.31 7.66 -8.36
C CYS A 106 -0.87 7.29 -8.73
N VAL A 107 -0.48 7.65 -9.93
CA VAL A 107 0.89 7.52 -10.44
C VAL A 107 1.34 8.89 -10.93
N PHE A 108 2.59 9.24 -10.64
CA PHE A 108 3.22 10.47 -11.15
C PHE A 108 4.71 10.27 -11.37
N ASP A 109 5.25 11.03 -12.32
CA ASP A 109 6.67 11.02 -12.62
C ASP A 109 7.36 12.22 -11.96
N VAL A 110 8.52 11.97 -11.37
CA VAL A 110 9.50 13.01 -11.00
C VAL A 110 10.51 13.06 -12.14
N PRO A 111 10.57 14.18 -12.89
CA PRO A 111 11.43 14.29 -14.05
C PRO A 111 12.88 13.93 -13.75
N ASP A 112 13.50 13.16 -14.64
CA ASP A 112 14.88 12.67 -14.57
C ASP A 112 15.20 11.79 -13.35
N VAL A 113 14.19 11.43 -12.55
CA VAL A 113 14.34 10.59 -11.36
C VAL A 113 13.64 9.25 -11.55
N GLY A 114 12.30 9.25 -11.59
CA GLY A 114 11.54 8.00 -11.72
C GLY A 114 10.06 8.15 -11.43
N ARG A 115 9.38 7.02 -11.27
CA ARG A 115 7.94 6.92 -11.14
C ARG A 115 7.50 6.56 -9.73
N PHE A 116 6.60 7.35 -9.19
CA PHE A 116 6.07 7.25 -7.83
C PHE A 116 4.58 6.92 -7.85
N GLY A 117 4.13 6.23 -6.80
CA GLY A 117 2.71 5.94 -6.58
C GLY A 117 2.28 6.29 -5.18
N LEU A 118 0.98 6.59 -5.01
CA LEU A 118 0.35 6.81 -3.72
C LEU A 118 -0.62 5.69 -3.38
N SER A 119 -0.63 5.29 -2.11
CA SER A 119 -1.70 4.55 -1.46
C SER A 119 -1.87 5.09 -0.04
N ILE A 120 -3.00 4.86 0.62
CA ILE A 120 -3.27 5.38 1.96
C ILE A 120 -3.66 4.22 2.88
N CYS A 121 -2.86 3.98 3.93
CA CYS A 121 -3.16 3.11 5.07
C CYS A 121 -3.75 1.74 4.68
N TYR A 122 -5.05 1.53 4.85
CA TYR A 122 -5.71 0.25 4.60
C TYR A 122 -5.60 -0.23 3.15
N ASP A 123 -5.30 0.65 2.18
CA ASP A 123 -5.08 0.25 0.78
C ASP A 123 -4.00 -0.83 0.63
N MET A 124 -2.93 -0.78 1.43
CA MET A 124 -1.82 -1.73 1.32
C MET A 124 -2.15 -3.15 1.81
N TRP A 125 -3.25 -3.33 2.56
CA TRP A 125 -3.77 -4.64 2.92
C TRP A 125 -4.30 -5.42 1.71
N PHE A 126 -4.57 -4.73 0.61
CA PHE A 126 -5.04 -5.28 -0.66
C PHE A 126 -3.88 -5.27 -1.67
N PRO A 127 -3.22 -6.42 -1.90
CA PRO A 127 -2.06 -6.49 -2.78
C PRO A 127 -2.34 -6.03 -4.21
N GLU A 128 -3.60 -6.03 -4.62
CA GLU A 128 -4.06 -5.54 -5.92
C GLU A 128 -3.75 -4.05 -6.13
N THR A 129 -3.80 -3.23 -5.07
CA THR A 129 -3.50 -1.80 -5.16
C THR A 129 -2.05 -1.60 -5.57
N THR A 130 -1.12 -2.22 -4.87
CA THR A 130 0.32 -2.11 -5.20
C THR A 130 0.65 -2.82 -6.51
N ARG A 131 0.02 -3.96 -6.80
CA ARG A 131 0.20 -4.66 -8.08
C ARG A 131 -0.15 -3.77 -9.25
N GLN A 132 -1.29 -3.07 -9.17
CA GLN A 132 -1.74 -2.16 -10.23
C GLN A 132 -0.80 -0.96 -10.39
N LEU A 133 -0.29 -0.42 -9.29
CA LEU A 133 0.68 0.69 -9.32
C LEU A 133 2.00 0.25 -9.95
N THR A 134 2.55 -0.88 -9.52
CA THR A 134 3.84 -1.38 -10.03
C THR A 134 3.75 -1.92 -11.45
N ALA A 135 2.58 -2.44 -11.88
CA ALA A 135 2.32 -2.77 -13.28
C ALA A 135 2.33 -1.53 -14.19
N GLN A 136 2.06 -0.33 -13.63
CA GLN A 136 2.23 0.95 -14.30
C GLN A 136 3.65 1.52 -14.16
N GLY A 137 4.59 0.76 -13.59
CA GLY A 137 6.00 1.11 -13.50
C GLY A 137 6.41 1.83 -12.22
N VAL A 138 5.53 1.98 -11.22
CA VAL A 138 5.87 2.64 -9.94
C VAL A 138 7.08 1.98 -9.29
N GLU A 139 8.09 2.77 -8.99
CA GLU A 139 9.35 2.36 -8.37
C GLU A 139 9.37 2.63 -6.86
N VAL A 140 8.62 3.65 -6.42
CA VAL A 140 8.49 4.05 -5.01
C VAL A 140 7.02 4.20 -4.65
N LEU A 141 6.57 3.46 -3.65
CA LEU A 141 5.25 3.60 -3.05
C LEU A 141 5.33 4.55 -1.86
N LEU A 142 4.66 5.69 -1.97
CA LEU A 142 4.47 6.64 -0.88
C LEU A 142 3.18 6.28 -0.14
N HIS A 143 3.30 6.00 1.15
CA HIS A 143 2.23 5.38 1.92
C HIS A 143 2.00 6.10 3.26
N PRO A 144 1.19 7.17 3.28
CA PRO A 144 0.73 7.79 4.52
C PRO A 144 -0.23 6.90 5.27
N VAL A 145 -0.02 6.77 6.59
CA VAL A 145 -0.75 5.87 7.50
C VAL A 145 -1.15 6.61 8.77
N LEU A 146 -2.26 6.18 9.39
CA LEU A 146 -2.68 6.56 10.74
C LEU A 146 -3.23 5.35 11.48
N THR A 147 -2.34 4.55 12.06
CA THR A 147 -2.68 3.33 12.79
C THR A 147 -2.19 3.41 14.23
N GLY A 148 -3.11 3.19 15.17
CA GLY A 148 -2.88 3.23 16.62
C GLY A 148 -3.18 1.92 17.33
N THR A 149 -3.43 0.85 16.61
CA THR A 149 -3.93 -0.44 17.09
C THR A 149 -2.88 -1.56 16.98
N THR A 150 -3.20 -2.74 17.45
CA THR A 150 -2.32 -3.92 17.48
C THR A 150 -1.94 -4.43 16.10
N ASP A 151 -2.69 -4.05 15.07
CA ASP A 151 -2.45 -4.39 13.68
C ASP A 151 -1.25 -3.65 13.06
N ARG A 152 -0.69 -2.62 13.73
CA ARG A 152 0.51 -1.93 13.26
C ARG A 152 1.69 -2.89 13.01
N ASP A 153 1.87 -3.89 13.82
CA ASP A 153 2.93 -4.88 13.62
C ASP A 153 2.67 -5.75 12.38
N ALA A 154 1.40 -6.05 12.07
CA ALA A 154 1.01 -6.70 10.81
C ALA A 154 1.28 -5.81 9.61
N GLU A 155 0.97 -4.50 9.69
CA GLU A 155 1.25 -3.54 8.62
C GLU A 155 2.74 -3.43 8.30
N LEU A 156 3.61 -3.44 9.32
CA LEU A 156 5.07 -3.47 9.11
C LEU A 156 5.53 -4.74 8.36
N ALA A 157 4.92 -5.88 8.65
CA ALA A 157 5.18 -7.12 7.92
C ALA A 157 4.66 -7.05 6.47
N ILE A 158 3.46 -6.47 6.26
CA ILE A 158 2.88 -6.24 4.95
C ILE A 158 3.77 -5.29 4.13
N ALA A 159 4.25 -4.19 4.71
CA ALA A 159 5.14 -3.25 4.02
C ALA A 159 6.41 -3.95 3.48
N ARG A 160 7.01 -4.83 4.29
CA ARG A 160 8.18 -5.63 3.88
C ARG A 160 7.84 -6.62 2.78
N ALA A 161 6.72 -7.32 2.91
CA ALA A 161 6.25 -8.25 1.90
C ALA A 161 5.94 -7.51 0.58
N THR A 162 5.26 -6.38 0.66
CA THR A 162 4.92 -5.51 -0.47
C THR A 162 6.16 -5.07 -1.24
N ALA A 163 7.20 -4.57 -0.55
CA ALA A 163 8.44 -4.15 -1.18
C ALA A 163 9.10 -5.28 -2.00
N ALA A 164 9.16 -6.49 -1.44
CA ALA A 164 9.75 -7.66 -2.10
C ALA A 164 8.88 -8.20 -3.25
N GLN A 165 7.56 -8.35 -3.03
CA GLN A 165 6.62 -8.92 -4.00
C GLN A 165 6.44 -8.04 -5.23
N PHE A 166 6.49 -6.72 -5.04
CA PHE A 166 6.27 -5.75 -6.11
C PHE A 166 7.54 -5.04 -6.58
N GLN A 167 8.69 -5.42 -6.01
CA GLN A 167 10.01 -4.90 -6.40
C GLN A 167 10.03 -3.37 -6.47
N CYS A 168 9.64 -2.71 -5.36
CA CYS A 168 9.58 -1.28 -5.20
C CYS A 168 10.03 -0.87 -3.79
N TYR A 169 10.42 0.39 -3.60
CA TYR A 169 10.52 0.96 -2.28
C TYR A 169 9.12 1.16 -1.69
N VAL A 170 9.00 0.95 -0.38
CA VAL A 170 7.81 1.33 0.40
C VAL A 170 8.24 2.34 1.45
N ILE A 171 7.69 3.55 1.37
CA ILE A 171 7.88 4.63 2.34
C ILE A 171 6.56 4.78 3.11
N ASP A 172 6.50 4.10 4.24
CA ASP A 172 5.34 4.05 5.11
C ASP A 172 5.52 5.04 6.26
N VAL A 173 4.67 6.07 6.30
CA VAL A 173 4.75 7.14 7.30
C VAL A 173 3.50 7.13 8.15
N ASN A 174 3.63 6.58 9.37
CA ASN A 174 2.54 6.50 10.34
C ASN A 174 2.52 7.72 11.25
N GLY A 175 1.31 8.22 11.53
CA GLY A 175 1.09 9.33 12.44
C GLY A 175 1.49 9.02 13.89
N LEU A 176 1.74 10.07 14.64
CA LEU A 176 1.94 10.03 16.09
C LEU A 176 0.92 10.95 16.76
N GLY A 177 0.15 10.40 17.67
CA GLY A 177 -1.01 11.09 18.26
C GLY A 177 -2.25 11.02 17.33
N ALA A 178 -3.37 11.50 17.81
CA ALA A 178 -4.67 11.51 17.11
C ALA A 178 -5.09 10.13 16.52
N GLY A 179 -4.62 9.03 17.11
CA GLY A 179 -4.90 7.67 16.67
C GLY A 179 -3.70 6.95 16.05
N GLY A 180 -2.52 7.56 15.99
CA GLY A 180 -1.30 6.91 15.51
C GLY A 180 -0.30 6.63 16.63
N ILE A 181 0.51 5.60 16.50
CA ILE A 181 1.55 5.19 17.46
C ILE A 181 2.99 5.32 16.90
N GLY A 182 3.16 6.00 15.76
CA GLY A 182 4.46 6.09 15.10
C GLY A 182 4.86 4.76 14.45
N LYS A 183 6.10 4.31 14.63
CA LYS A 183 6.68 3.13 14.00
C LYS A 183 6.62 3.22 12.45
N SER A 184 6.88 4.40 11.88
CA SER A 184 7.06 4.55 10.43
C SER A 184 8.19 3.66 9.94
N CYS A 185 8.15 3.19 8.70
CA CYS A 185 9.24 2.40 8.14
C CYS A 185 9.53 2.75 6.68
N VAL A 186 10.78 2.56 6.30
CA VAL A 186 11.21 2.57 4.89
C VAL A 186 11.82 1.22 4.56
N VAL A 187 11.32 0.62 3.50
CA VAL A 187 11.73 -0.71 3.05
C VAL A 187 12.20 -0.64 1.61
N ASP A 188 13.36 -1.25 1.35
CA ASP A 188 13.90 -1.36 0.00
C ASP A 188 13.30 -2.54 -0.79
N PRO A 189 13.49 -2.62 -2.11
CA PRO A 189 12.93 -3.69 -2.94
C PRO A 189 13.46 -5.11 -2.60
N THR A 190 14.42 -5.24 -1.69
CA THR A 190 14.89 -6.54 -1.18
C THR A 190 14.27 -6.93 0.17
N SER A 191 13.23 -6.18 0.61
CA SER A 191 12.62 -6.35 1.94
C SER A 191 13.50 -5.95 3.13
N MET A 192 14.61 -5.24 2.87
CA MET A 192 15.45 -4.71 3.93
C MET A 192 14.83 -3.44 4.50
N VAL A 193 14.70 -3.37 5.81
CA VAL A 193 14.26 -2.16 6.51
C VAL A 193 15.43 -1.20 6.59
N LEU A 194 15.35 -0.09 5.85
CA LEU A 194 16.37 0.95 5.83
C LEU A 194 16.23 1.88 7.05
N HIS A 195 14.99 2.12 7.47
CA HIS A 195 14.66 2.91 8.65
C HIS A 195 13.36 2.41 9.26
N GLN A 196 13.30 2.39 10.59
CA GLN A 196 12.08 2.18 11.35
C GLN A 196 12.08 3.09 12.57
N SER A 197 11.09 3.99 12.63
CA SER A 197 10.89 4.90 13.76
C SER A 197 10.40 4.16 15.00
N GLY A 198 10.64 4.76 16.15
CA GLY A 198 10.01 4.37 17.41
C GLY A 198 8.60 4.93 17.59
N GLY A 199 8.14 4.98 18.84
CA GLY A 199 6.88 5.61 19.25
C GLY A 199 7.03 7.08 19.63
N GLN A 200 8.04 7.77 19.15
CA GLN A 200 8.30 9.18 19.35
C GLN A 200 8.29 9.92 18.01
N GLU A 201 8.13 11.25 18.08
CA GLU A 201 8.22 12.07 16.89
C GLU A 201 9.59 11.90 16.22
N ASP A 202 9.56 11.57 14.94
CA ASP A 202 10.73 11.34 14.13
C ASP A 202 10.70 12.16 12.84
N MET A 203 11.86 12.58 12.39
CA MET A 203 12.07 13.32 11.17
C MET A 203 13.37 12.82 10.57
N PHE A 204 13.27 11.97 9.57
CA PHE A 204 14.42 11.28 9.01
C PHE A 204 14.53 11.49 7.50
N PRO A 205 15.71 11.89 6.98
CA PRO A 205 15.98 11.81 5.56
C PRO A 205 16.36 10.39 5.18
N ILE A 206 15.97 9.97 3.98
CA ILE A 206 16.31 8.69 3.39
C ILE A 206 16.77 8.91 1.94
N GLU A 207 17.81 8.22 1.53
CA GLU A 207 18.22 8.17 0.14
C GLU A 207 17.60 6.94 -0.54
N VAL A 208 17.06 7.14 -1.75
CA VAL A 208 16.41 6.10 -2.54
C VAL A 208 17.22 5.87 -3.81
N ASP A 209 17.79 4.68 -3.96
CA ASP A 209 18.47 4.23 -5.19
C ASP A 209 17.49 3.58 -6.16
N LEU A 210 16.99 4.33 -7.14
CA LEU A 210 16.05 3.80 -8.14
C LEU A 210 16.73 2.80 -9.10
N ASP A 211 18.02 2.88 -9.30
CA ASP A 211 18.73 1.87 -10.07
C ASP A 211 18.73 0.51 -9.38
N MET A 212 18.63 0.48 -8.05
CA MET A 212 18.39 -0.76 -7.30
C MET A 212 17.06 -1.40 -7.68
N VAL A 213 15.98 -0.62 -7.79
CA VAL A 213 14.68 -1.11 -8.26
C VAL A 213 14.79 -1.69 -9.66
N ARG A 214 15.43 -0.95 -10.57
CA ARG A 214 15.60 -1.34 -11.97
C ARG A 214 16.40 -2.64 -12.11
N ARG A 215 17.54 -2.73 -11.40
CA ARG A 215 18.33 -3.98 -11.32
C ARG A 215 17.54 -5.15 -10.77
N GLN A 216 16.77 -4.94 -9.69
CA GLN A 216 15.93 -5.97 -9.09
C GLN A 216 14.86 -6.49 -10.08
N ARG A 217 14.24 -5.60 -10.85
CA ARG A 217 13.25 -5.95 -11.86
C ARG A 217 13.85 -6.68 -13.04
N GLU A 218 15.09 -6.34 -13.39
CA GLU A 218 15.82 -6.96 -14.49
C GLU A 218 16.33 -8.35 -14.12
N THR A 219 17.01 -8.49 -12.98
CA THR A 219 17.77 -9.70 -12.62
C THR A 219 17.15 -10.52 -11.50
N GLY A 220 16.12 -10.00 -10.84
CA GLY A 220 15.53 -10.60 -9.64
C GLY A 220 16.28 -10.21 -8.36
N MET A 221 15.69 -10.55 -7.23
CA MET A 221 16.29 -10.31 -5.92
C MET A 221 17.60 -11.08 -5.79
N LYS A 222 18.73 -10.37 -5.79
CA LYS A 222 20.08 -10.96 -5.71
C LYS A 222 20.31 -12.08 -6.77
N GLY A 223 19.76 -11.91 -7.96
CA GLY A 223 19.85 -12.89 -9.05
C GLY A 223 18.89 -14.08 -8.91
N LEU A 224 17.93 -14.02 -8.00
CA LEU A 224 16.92 -15.07 -7.77
C LEU A 224 15.60 -14.77 -8.52
N GLY A 225 14.47 -14.94 -7.84
CA GLY A 225 13.14 -14.80 -8.44
C GLY A 225 12.86 -13.43 -9.06
N GLN A 226 12.37 -13.43 -10.30
CA GLN A 226 11.97 -12.24 -11.07
C GLN A 226 10.44 -12.10 -11.03
N VAL A 227 9.91 -11.66 -9.89
CA VAL A 227 8.48 -11.77 -9.53
C VAL A 227 7.57 -11.08 -10.54
N LEU A 228 7.89 -9.84 -10.96
CA LEU A 228 7.05 -9.10 -11.92
C LEU A 228 7.03 -9.77 -13.30
N LYS A 229 8.18 -10.32 -13.74
CA LYS A 229 8.24 -11.05 -15.01
C LYS A 229 7.50 -12.37 -14.93
N SER A 230 7.65 -13.11 -13.83
CA SER A 230 6.91 -14.35 -13.59
C SER A 230 5.39 -14.11 -13.58
N PHE A 231 4.95 -13.01 -12.98
CA PHE A 231 3.55 -12.62 -13.01
C PHE A 231 3.08 -12.23 -14.42
N ARG A 232 3.89 -11.50 -15.18
CA ARG A 232 3.59 -11.14 -16.59
C ARG A 232 3.39 -12.37 -17.45
N ASP A 233 4.30 -13.35 -17.31
CA ASP A 233 4.40 -14.53 -18.18
C ASP A 233 3.61 -15.75 -17.60
N ARG A 234 2.72 -15.53 -16.62
CA ARG A 234 1.92 -16.58 -16.00
C ARG A 234 0.95 -17.24 -16.99
N ASP A 235 0.78 -18.55 -16.84
CA ASP A 235 -0.23 -19.33 -17.60
C ASP A 235 -1.59 -19.41 -16.86
N VAL A 236 -1.66 -18.93 -15.60
CA VAL A 236 -2.87 -18.99 -14.77
C VAL A 236 -3.60 -17.66 -14.75
N ASP A 237 -4.92 -17.71 -14.95
CA ASP A 237 -5.81 -16.60 -14.66
C ASP A 237 -6.39 -16.74 -13.25
N PHE A 238 -6.54 -15.62 -12.56
CA PHE A 238 -7.10 -15.58 -11.21
C PHE A 238 -8.59 -15.24 -11.27
N SER A 239 -9.41 -16.27 -11.16
CA SER A 239 -10.88 -16.13 -11.27
C SER A 239 -11.48 -15.26 -10.17
N VAL A 240 -10.77 -15.02 -9.05
CA VAL A 240 -11.20 -14.10 -7.99
C VAL A 240 -11.37 -12.65 -8.48
N TYR A 241 -10.71 -12.29 -9.60
CA TYR A 241 -10.87 -10.96 -10.21
C TYR A 241 -12.02 -10.87 -11.22
N ASP A 242 -12.63 -12.01 -11.56
CA ASP A 242 -13.83 -12.07 -12.38
C ASP A 242 -15.05 -12.26 -11.47
N ARG A 243 -15.84 -11.20 -11.31
CA ARG A 243 -17.01 -11.18 -10.44
C ARG A 243 -18.12 -12.13 -10.90
N GLU A 244 -18.10 -12.57 -12.16
CA GLU A 244 -19.05 -13.52 -12.73
C GLU A 244 -18.61 -14.98 -12.56
N SER A 245 -17.37 -15.22 -12.11
CA SER A 245 -16.81 -16.57 -11.96
C SER A 245 -17.47 -17.39 -10.85
N GLY A 246 -18.16 -16.75 -9.91
CA GLY A 246 -18.75 -17.40 -8.74
C GLY A 246 -17.75 -17.91 -7.70
N VAL A 247 -16.43 -17.74 -7.92
CA VAL A 247 -15.37 -18.16 -6.99
C VAL A 247 -15.43 -17.44 -5.65
N ASP A 248 -16.07 -16.28 -5.62
CA ASP A 248 -16.27 -15.46 -4.42
C ASP A 248 -17.52 -15.87 -3.62
N SER A 249 -18.20 -16.98 -3.98
CA SER A 249 -19.39 -17.49 -3.29
C SER A 249 -19.14 -17.65 -1.78
N PHE A 250 -17.96 -18.10 -1.37
CA PHE A 250 -17.58 -18.18 0.04
C PHE A 250 -17.53 -16.79 0.70
N LEU A 251 -17.04 -15.76 0.02
CA LEU A 251 -16.96 -14.40 0.56
C LEU A 251 -18.36 -13.85 0.90
N ASN A 252 -19.39 -14.25 0.12
CA ASN A 252 -20.76 -13.86 0.36
C ASN A 252 -21.35 -14.48 1.65
N THR A 253 -20.70 -15.52 2.21
CA THR A 253 -21.10 -16.17 3.46
C THR A 253 -20.53 -15.49 4.71
N LEU A 254 -19.59 -14.54 4.55
CA LEU A 254 -18.89 -13.89 5.68
C LEU A 254 -19.78 -12.94 6.49
N GLY A 255 -20.99 -12.69 6.05
CA GLY A 255 -21.93 -11.77 6.71
C GLY A 255 -21.61 -10.29 6.47
N PRO A 256 -22.35 -9.40 7.14
CA PRO A 256 -22.20 -7.96 6.93
C PRO A 256 -20.89 -7.43 7.49
N LEU A 257 -20.37 -6.36 6.86
CA LEU A 257 -19.20 -5.62 7.33
C LEU A 257 -19.64 -4.60 8.39
N GLU A 258 -19.66 -5.01 9.64
CA GLU A 258 -20.15 -4.21 10.78
C GLU A 258 -19.19 -4.23 11.96
N ILE A 259 -19.31 -3.21 12.84
CA ILE A 259 -18.50 -3.14 14.05
C ILE A 259 -18.95 -4.26 15.01
N PRO A 260 -18.04 -5.15 15.47
CA PRO A 260 -18.36 -6.15 16.47
C PRO A 260 -18.90 -5.50 17.78
N HIS A 261 -19.94 -6.07 18.35
CA HIS A 261 -20.52 -5.62 19.61
C HIS A 261 -20.62 -6.78 20.61
N GLN A 262 -20.99 -6.48 21.86
CA GLN A 262 -21.18 -7.50 22.89
C GLN A 262 -22.24 -8.51 22.43
N GLY A 263 -21.89 -9.78 22.45
CA GLY A 263 -22.74 -10.88 21.97
C GLY A 263 -22.53 -11.23 20.49
N THR A 264 -21.78 -10.44 19.72
CA THR A 264 -21.36 -10.83 18.37
C THR A 264 -20.47 -12.06 18.45
N ARG A 265 -20.87 -13.14 17.78
CA ARG A 265 -20.07 -14.36 17.66
C ARG A 265 -19.74 -14.58 16.20
N ALA A 266 -18.63 -14.01 15.74
CA ALA A 266 -18.17 -14.21 14.37
C ALA A 266 -18.04 -15.73 14.06
N GLY A 267 -18.61 -16.16 12.96
CA GLY A 267 -18.45 -17.51 12.44
C GLY A 267 -19.32 -18.62 13.06
N LEU A 268 -20.18 -18.33 14.07
CA LEU A 268 -20.98 -19.38 14.72
C LEU A 268 -22.39 -19.58 14.18
N HIS A 269 -22.85 -18.77 13.25
CA HIS A 269 -24.20 -18.83 12.70
C HIS A 269 -24.26 -18.62 11.19
N VAL A 270 -23.15 -18.80 10.48
CA VAL A 270 -23.16 -18.79 9.02
C VAL A 270 -23.59 -20.18 8.57
N GLU A 271 -24.86 -20.35 8.22
CA GLU A 271 -25.27 -21.49 7.42
C GLU A 271 -24.59 -21.36 6.06
N VAL A 272 -23.56 -22.16 5.83
CA VAL A 272 -22.96 -22.28 4.50
C VAL A 272 -24.02 -22.87 3.59
N PRO A 273 -24.49 -22.18 2.53
CA PRO A 273 -25.44 -22.76 1.60
C PRO A 273 -24.91 -24.12 1.11
N ALA A 274 -25.76 -25.12 1.00
CA ALA A 274 -25.36 -26.46 0.56
C ALA A 274 -24.71 -26.49 -0.84
N GLU A 275 -24.86 -25.44 -1.62
CA GLU A 275 -24.23 -25.23 -2.93
C GLU A 275 -22.80 -24.67 -2.84
N ALA A 276 -22.34 -24.26 -1.65
CA ALA A 276 -20.99 -23.77 -1.40
C ALA A 276 -19.98 -24.89 -1.01
N GLU A 277 -20.31 -26.15 -1.23
CA GLU A 277 -19.30 -27.20 -1.23
C GLU A 277 -18.31 -26.91 -2.37
N ILE A 278 -17.19 -26.29 -2.00
CA ILE A 278 -16.08 -26.08 -2.91
C ILE A 278 -15.57 -27.46 -3.29
N GLN A 279 -15.99 -27.97 -4.43
CA GLN A 279 -15.32 -29.09 -5.06
C GLN A 279 -13.96 -28.62 -5.55
N VAL A 280 -13.00 -28.61 -4.63
CA VAL A 280 -11.60 -28.50 -5.00
C VAL A 280 -11.20 -29.84 -5.61
N GLU A 281 -11.46 -30.04 -6.88
CA GLU A 281 -10.79 -31.09 -7.65
C GLU A 281 -9.29 -30.79 -7.64
N TYR A 282 -8.59 -31.33 -6.67
CA TYR A 282 -7.13 -31.48 -6.77
C TYR A 282 -6.85 -32.45 -7.94
N LYS A 283 -6.65 -31.92 -9.14
CA LYS A 283 -5.97 -32.68 -10.20
C LYS A 283 -4.56 -32.94 -9.71
N THR A 284 -4.37 -34.09 -9.07
CA THR A 284 -3.04 -34.61 -8.76
C THR A 284 -2.32 -34.74 -10.13
N PRO A 285 -1.21 -34.05 -10.36
CA PRO A 285 -0.46 -34.28 -11.58
C PRO A 285 -0.07 -35.76 -11.58
N ALA A 286 -0.35 -36.47 -12.67
CA ALA A 286 0.06 -37.84 -12.84
C ALA A 286 1.60 -37.87 -12.74
N LEU A 287 2.10 -38.34 -11.61
CA LEU A 287 3.51 -38.67 -11.46
C LEU A 287 3.78 -39.81 -12.46
N GLY A 288 4.36 -39.47 -13.61
CA GLY A 288 4.88 -40.43 -14.53
C GLY A 288 5.93 -41.25 -13.81
N VAL A 289 5.58 -42.49 -13.52
CA VAL A 289 6.50 -43.50 -13.02
C VAL A 289 7.49 -43.78 -14.16
N ALA A 290 8.62 -43.07 -14.16
CA ALA A 290 9.76 -43.45 -14.96
C ALA A 290 10.27 -44.80 -14.40
N GLY A 291 10.20 -45.85 -15.24
CA GLY A 291 10.54 -47.20 -14.87
C GLY A 291 11.93 -47.29 -14.27
N ALA A 292 12.02 -47.89 -13.08
CA ALA A 292 13.29 -48.31 -12.51
C ALA A 292 13.91 -49.36 -13.38
N ALA A 293 15.00 -49.00 -14.05
CA ALA A 293 15.88 -49.96 -14.72
C ALA A 293 16.55 -50.83 -13.63
N ALA A 294 16.27 -52.12 -13.63
CA ALA A 294 16.91 -53.10 -12.80
C ALA A 294 18.40 -53.15 -13.08
N VAL A 295 19.24 -52.95 -12.09
CA VAL A 295 20.68 -53.19 -12.13
C VAL A 295 20.90 -54.70 -11.88
N PRO A 296 21.59 -55.46 -12.78
CA PRO A 296 21.88 -56.86 -12.52
C PRO A 296 22.98 -56.99 -11.45
N HIS A 297 22.70 -57.71 -10.39
CA HIS A 297 23.71 -58.22 -9.47
C HIS A 297 24.58 -59.26 -10.20
N THR A 298 25.84 -58.93 -10.45
CA THR A 298 26.86 -59.92 -10.73
C THR A 298 27.51 -60.33 -9.41
N GLY A 299 27.15 -61.52 -8.93
CA GLY A 299 27.91 -62.19 -7.91
C GLY A 299 29.17 -62.82 -8.55
N GLY A 300 30.28 -62.73 -7.83
CA GLY A 300 31.53 -63.38 -8.19
C GLY A 300 32.41 -63.56 -6.98
N SER A 301 32.46 -64.76 -6.55
CA SER A 301 33.47 -65.46 -5.71
C SER A 301 34.55 -64.62 -5.01
#